data_745b3aeade347db3fd8e34e9e0a009f6
#
_entry.id   745b3aeade347db3fd8e34e9e0a009f6
#
_cell.length_a   1.000
_cell.length_b   1.000
_cell.length_c   1.000
_cell.angle_alpha   90.00
_cell.angle_beta   90.00
_cell.angle_gamma   90.00
#
_symmetry.space_group_name_H-M   'P 1'
#
loop_
_entity.id
_entity.type
_entity.pdbx_description
1 polymer ?
#
loop_
_entity_poly.entity_id
_entity_poly.type
_entity_poly.pdbx_seq_one_letter_code
_entity_poly.pdbx_strand_id
1 'polypeptide(L)'
;KSDMTEELNNFEKNGFIILRNFIKDENFNYLCEKLKKDVLQEFNKLDKKGGSLMGNLNISPGIYSKKIFERLNTEKFKKIIQNISKKKLSAFDIISGGNLNFQYKYNQHFHTDSKFDNSFLIVNVVTEDIFEMNGPLEVLPGTQKEKLPYWKVIFKKSKKILAKKGDLIIRTSNLWHRGTKNISKNPRLLLAYTFKEKIGENGNVEFEDNKDLKILDNLFKSNVKGTIKENFYTRFSYLY
;
A
#
# COMPACT_ATOMS: atom_id res chain seq x y z
N LYS A 1 9.18 19.36 18.53
CA LYS A 1 8.78 18.27 19.47
C LYS A 1 7.27 18.00 19.49
N SER A 2 6.40 19.02 19.27
CA SER A 2 4.94 18.85 19.24
C SER A 2 4.43 18.01 18.07
N ASP A 3 5.03 18.15 16.91
CA ASP A 3 4.57 17.54 15.64
C ASP A 3 4.64 15.99 15.66
N MET A 4 5.75 15.43 16.12
CA MET A 4 5.96 13.97 16.15
C MET A 4 5.08 13.24 17.17
N THR A 5 4.74 13.88 18.29
CA THR A 5 3.85 13.31 19.30
C THR A 5 2.41 13.23 18.80
N GLU A 6 1.99 14.24 18.05
CA GLU A 6 0.67 14.26 17.41
C GLU A 6 0.54 13.18 16.33
N GLU A 7 1.57 13.02 15.48
CA GLU A 7 1.63 11.96 14.46
C GLU A 7 1.51 10.56 15.09
N LEU A 8 2.20 10.31 16.22
CA LEU A 8 2.13 9.04 16.94
C LEU A 8 0.74 8.78 17.52
N ASN A 9 0.16 9.77 18.20
CA ASN A 9 -1.19 9.66 18.73
C ASN A 9 -2.21 9.40 17.63
N ASN A 10 -2.05 10.04 16.49
CA ASN A 10 -2.89 9.82 15.32
C ASN A 10 -2.74 8.40 14.77
N PHE A 11 -1.51 7.87 14.71
CA PHE A 11 -1.28 6.50 14.28
C PHE A 11 -1.92 5.48 15.24
N GLU A 12 -1.68 5.62 16.53
CA GLU A 12 -2.27 4.73 17.55
C GLU A 12 -3.80 4.77 17.53
N LYS A 13 -4.38 5.95 17.34
CA LYS A 13 -5.83 6.13 17.27
C LYS A 13 -6.45 5.55 16.03
N ASN A 14 -5.86 5.83 14.86
CA ASN A 14 -6.48 5.62 13.55
C ASN A 14 -5.92 4.42 12.78
N GLY A 15 -4.74 3.89 13.14
CA GLY A 15 -4.04 2.82 12.42
C GLY A 15 -3.28 3.30 11.18
N PHE A 16 -3.25 4.60 10.92
CA PHE A 16 -2.50 5.20 9.83
C PHE A 16 -2.15 6.66 10.10
N ILE A 17 -1.12 7.15 9.39
CA ILE A 17 -0.76 8.58 9.29
C ILE A 17 -0.39 8.93 7.86
N ILE A 18 -0.44 10.22 7.56
CA ILE A 18 0.00 10.76 6.28
C ILE A 18 1.08 11.80 6.55
N LEU A 19 2.30 11.52 6.11
CA LEU A 19 3.41 12.44 6.19
C LEU A 19 3.44 13.28 4.92
N ARG A 20 3.00 14.52 5.03
CA ARG A 20 2.87 15.43 3.90
C ARG A 20 4.22 15.92 3.41
N ASN A 21 4.37 15.95 2.08
CA ASN A 21 5.52 16.51 1.40
C ASN A 21 6.86 16.00 1.98
N PHE A 22 6.93 14.67 2.19
CA PHE A 22 8.05 14.02 2.84
C PHE A 22 9.29 13.95 1.93
N ILE A 23 9.07 13.60 0.65
CA ILE A 23 10.11 13.55 -0.37
C ILE A 23 9.97 14.78 -1.27
N LYS A 24 11.01 15.64 -1.31
CA LYS A 24 11.01 16.92 -2.02
C LYS A 24 12.18 17.01 -2.99
N ASP A 25 12.48 15.97 -3.72
CA ASP A 25 13.69 15.95 -4.52
C ASP A 25 13.34 15.76 -6.02
N GLU A 26 14.01 16.49 -6.89
CA GLU A 26 13.77 16.44 -8.35
C GLU A 26 14.09 15.05 -8.93
N ASN A 27 15.11 14.37 -8.40
CA ASN A 27 15.43 13.00 -8.81
C ASN A 27 14.28 12.03 -8.48
N PHE A 28 13.57 12.25 -7.37
CA PHE A 28 12.38 11.47 -7.05
C PHE A 28 11.28 11.69 -8.10
N ASN A 29 11.07 12.93 -8.53
CA ASN A 29 10.09 13.22 -9.59
C ASN A 29 10.43 12.47 -10.88
N TYR A 30 11.68 12.53 -11.30
CA TYR A 30 12.15 11.80 -12.48
C TYR A 30 11.97 10.28 -12.35
N LEU A 31 12.30 9.71 -11.19
CA LEU A 31 12.12 8.29 -10.90
C LEU A 31 10.65 7.87 -10.98
N CYS A 32 9.74 8.68 -10.44
CA CYS A 32 8.30 8.42 -10.48
C CYS A 32 7.75 8.43 -11.91
N GLU A 33 8.17 9.39 -12.73
CA GLU A 33 7.74 9.50 -14.13
C GLU A 33 8.24 8.32 -14.95
N LYS A 34 9.51 7.95 -14.78
CA LYS A 34 10.10 6.80 -15.46
C LYS A 34 9.44 5.50 -15.03
N LEU A 35 9.27 5.27 -13.73
CA LEU A 35 8.58 4.11 -13.20
C LEU A 35 7.15 4.01 -13.77
N LYS A 36 6.40 5.11 -13.76
CA LYS A 36 5.04 5.12 -14.30
C LYS A 36 5.02 4.77 -15.78
N LYS A 37 5.93 5.35 -16.56
CA LYS A 37 6.06 5.04 -18.00
C LYS A 37 6.31 3.55 -18.22
N ASP A 38 7.24 2.97 -17.49
CA ASP A 38 7.62 1.56 -17.64
C ASP A 38 6.48 0.62 -17.19
N VAL A 39 5.78 0.95 -16.08
CA VAL A 39 4.59 0.21 -15.64
C VAL A 39 3.48 0.26 -16.68
N LEU A 40 3.24 1.41 -17.29
CA LEU A 40 2.21 1.53 -18.33
C LEU A 40 2.56 0.77 -19.60
N GLN A 41 3.85 0.66 -19.94
CA GLN A 41 4.30 -0.19 -21.06
C GLN A 41 3.98 -1.66 -20.79
N GLU A 42 4.28 -2.17 -19.58
CA GLU A 42 3.92 -3.53 -19.19
C GLU A 42 2.40 -3.73 -19.12
N PHE A 43 1.67 -2.77 -18.56
CA PHE A 43 0.20 -2.82 -18.48
C PHE A 43 -0.46 -2.91 -19.87
N ASN A 44 0.07 -2.20 -20.86
CA ASN A 44 -0.48 -2.21 -22.23
C ASN A 44 -0.22 -3.53 -22.98
N LYS A 45 0.74 -4.34 -22.53
CA LYS A 45 1.01 -5.69 -23.08
C LYS A 45 0.03 -6.74 -22.55
N LEU A 46 -0.68 -6.45 -21.44
CA LEU A 46 -1.57 -7.41 -20.83
C LEU A 46 -2.86 -7.59 -21.64
N ASP A 47 -3.29 -8.84 -21.79
CA ASP A 47 -4.67 -9.13 -22.18
C ASP A 47 -5.60 -8.72 -21.02
N LYS A 48 -6.32 -7.63 -21.25
CA LYS A 48 -7.20 -6.98 -20.24
C LYS A 48 -8.37 -7.86 -19.75
N LYS A 49 -8.52 -9.07 -20.27
CA LYS A 49 -9.56 -10.04 -19.87
C LYS A 49 -9.18 -10.89 -18.66
N GLY A 50 -7.93 -10.85 -18.23
CA GLY A 50 -7.43 -11.69 -17.16
C GLY A 50 -7.11 -10.93 -15.88
N GLY A 51 -7.84 -11.20 -14.83
CA GLY A 51 -7.27 -11.22 -13.49
C GLY A 51 -7.00 -9.90 -12.79
N SER A 52 -7.86 -8.88 -12.92
CA SER A 52 -7.75 -7.72 -12.02
C SER A 52 -8.64 -7.84 -10.81
N LEU A 53 -8.06 -7.64 -9.62
CA LEU A 53 -8.83 -7.54 -8.39
C LEU A 53 -9.58 -6.20 -8.37
N MET A 54 -10.78 -6.16 -8.95
CA MET A 54 -11.63 -4.97 -9.00
C MET A 54 -10.88 -3.68 -9.38
N GLY A 55 -10.19 -3.70 -10.54
CA GLY A 55 -9.46 -2.55 -11.05
C GLY A 55 -8.08 -2.33 -10.44
N ASN A 56 -7.55 -3.28 -9.70
CA ASN A 56 -6.22 -3.20 -9.10
C ASN A 56 -5.33 -4.36 -9.54
N LEU A 57 -4.09 -4.06 -9.88
CA LEU A 57 -3.04 -5.02 -10.20
C LEU A 57 -1.86 -4.81 -9.27
N ASN A 58 -1.30 -5.89 -8.76
CA ASN A 58 -0.06 -5.83 -8.00
C ASN A 58 1.12 -5.72 -8.95
N ILE A 59 2.13 -4.97 -8.56
CA ILE A 59 3.37 -4.83 -9.30
C ILE A 59 4.59 -5.17 -8.43
N SER A 60 5.62 -5.71 -9.05
CA SER A 60 6.98 -5.68 -8.54
C SER A 60 7.71 -4.51 -9.20
N PRO A 61 8.18 -3.51 -8.46
CA PRO A 61 8.80 -2.32 -9.04
C PRO A 61 10.23 -2.55 -9.55
N GLY A 62 10.79 -3.75 -9.34
CA GLY A 62 12.11 -4.12 -9.85
C GLY A 62 13.20 -3.15 -9.39
N ILE A 63 14.02 -2.70 -10.33
CA ILE A 63 15.15 -1.77 -10.09
C ILE A 63 14.75 -0.44 -9.43
N TYR A 64 13.48 -0.05 -9.47
CA TYR A 64 13.00 1.16 -8.83
C TYR A 64 12.84 1.03 -7.32
N SER A 65 12.71 -0.19 -6.81
CA SER A 65 12.55 -0.49 -5.38
C SER A 65 13.57 0.22 -4.52
N LYS A 66 14.84 -0.10 -4.73
CA LYS A 66 15.95 0.44 -3.97
C LYS A 66 16.13 1.93 -4.18
N LYS A 67 16.10 2.37 -5.43
CA LYS A 67 16.30 3.79 -5.79
C LYS A 67 15.30 4.70 -5.09
N ILE A 68 14.03 4.28 -4.98
CA ILE A 68 12.99 5.05 -4.30
C ILE A 68 13.14 4.91 -2.79
N PHE A 69 13.47 3.71 -2.27
CA PHE A 69 13.69 3.52 -0.84
C PHE A 69 14.85 4.36 -0.30
N GLU A 70 15.93 4.51 -1.04
CA GLU A 70 17.06 5.38 -0.67
C GLU A 70 16.62 6.83 -0.41
N ARG A 71 15.57 7.32 -1.10
CA ARG A 71 15.00 8.65 -0.87
C ARG A 71 14.18 8.74 0.42
N LEU A 72 13.65 7.60 0.90
CA LEU A 72 12.95 7.50 2.18
C LEU A 72 13.91 7.38 3.35
N ASN A 73 15.02 6.65 3.18
CA ASN A 73 15.89 6.16 4.23
C ASN A 73 16.72 7.28 4.91
N THR A 74 16.02 8.29 5.41
CA THR A 74 16.55 9.43 6.15
C THR A 74 16.47 9.18 7.66
N GLU A 75 17.27 9.90 8.44
CA GLU A 75 17.20 9.83 9.91
C GLU A 75 15.80 10.21 10.44
N LYS A 76 15.12 11.14 9.77
CA LYS A 76 13.73 11.48 10.10
C LYS A 76 12.81 10.27 9.92
N PHE A 77 12.92 9.56 8.80
CA PHE A 77 12.13 8.36 8.52
C PHE A 77 12.40 7.25 9.54
N LYS A 78 13.67 6.97 9.82
CA LYS A 78 14.08 5.95 10.81
C LYS A 78 13.47 6.22 12.19
N LYS A 79 13.50 7.49 12.64
CA LYS A 79 12.89 7.90 13.90
C LYS A 79 11.37 7.72 13.91
N ILE A 80 10.68 8.04 12.81
CA ILE A 80 9.24 7.85 12.70
C ILE A 80 8.90 6.36 12.79
N ILE A 81 9.57 5.49 12.02
CA ILE A 81 9.35 4.04 12.08
C ILE A 81 9.64 3.51 13.48
N GLN A 82 10.75 3.93 14.10
CA GLN A 82 11.09 3.51 15.47
C GLN A 82 10.04 3.94 16.49
N ASN A 83 9.50 5.13 16.37
CA ASN A 83 8.48 5.63 17.28
C ASN A 83 7.15 4.89 17.13
N ILE A 84 6.73 4.60 15.89
CA ILE A 84 5.50 3.86 15.60
C ILE A 84 5.62 2.40 16.04
N SER A 85 6.69 1.72 15.65
CA SER A 85 6.86 0.28 15.85
C SER A 85 7.52 -0.09 17.18
N LYS A 86 8.12 0.90 17.89
CA LYS A 86 9.00 0.71 19.04
C LYS A 86 10.27 -0.09 18.72
N LYS A 87 10.60 -0.27 17.43
CA LYS A 87 11.74 -1.05 16.92
C LYS A 87 12.57 -0.24 15.94
N LYS A 88 13.88 -0.49 15.90
CA LYS A 88 14.78 0.13 14.91
C LYS A 88 14.46 -0.41 13.51
N LEU A 89 14.76 0.37 12.48
CA LEU A 89 14.55 -0.03 11.07
C LEU A 89 15.25 -1.37 10.74
N SER A 90 16.41 -1.62 11.32
CA SER A 90 17.18 -2.87 11.16
C SER A 90 16.46 -4.12 11.71
N ALA A 91 15.39 -3.98 12.47
CA ALA A 91 14.60 -5.08 12.99
C ALA A 91 13.55 -5.60 12.00
N PHE A 92 13.52 -5.07 10.77
CA PHE A 92 12.51 -5.44 9.78
C PHE A 92 13.13 -6.03 8.53
N ASP A 93 12.45 -7.03 7.97
CA ASP A 93 12.55 -7.39 6.57
C ASP A 93 11.65 -6.46 5.77
N ILE A 94 12.21 -5.84 4.72
CA ILE A 94 11.50 -4.86 3.92
C ILE A 94 11.29 -5.42 2.51
N ILE A 95 10.04 -5.61 2.15
CA ILE A 95 9.64 -6.12 0.83
C ILE A 95 8.97 -4.99 0.07
N SER A 96 9.41 -4.73 -1.14
CA SER A 96 8.79 -3.74 -2.01
C SER A 96 7.71 -4.35 -2.89
N GLY A 97 6.73 -3.55 -3.22
CA GLY A 97 5.65 -3.87 -4.13
C GLY A 97 4.96 -2.59 -4.58
N GLY A 98 3.82 -2.75 -5.19
CA GLY A 98 2.99 -1.63 -5.57
C GLY A 98 1.63 -2.08 -6.09
N ASN A 99 0.80 -1.10 -6.34
CA ASN A 99 -0.54 -1.31 -6.85
C ASN A 99 -0.82 -0.32 -7.99
N LEU A 100 -1.23 -0.88 -9.13
CA LEU A 100 -1.74 -0.12 -10.26
C LEU A 100 -3.26 -0.16 -10.24
N ASN A 101 -3.89 0.96 -9.93
CA ASN A 101 -5.34 1.11 -9.98
C ASN A 101 -5.73 1.71 -11.32
N PHE A 102 -6.42 0.93 -12.15
CA PHE A 102 -6.87 1.35 -13.47
C PHE A 102 -8.40 1.55 -13.52
N GLN A 103 -8.88 2.11 -14.62
CA GLN A 103 -10.28 2.43 -14.77
C GLN A 103 -11.20 1.22 -14.52
N TYR A 104 -12.03 1.34 -13.49
CA TYR A 104 -12.97 0.30 -13.09
C TYR A 104 -14.19 0.91 -12.40
N LYS A 105 -15.35 0.25 -12.54
CA LYS A 105 -16.64 0.81 -12.05
C LYS A 105 -16.97 0.50 -10.59
N TYR A 106 -16.28 -0.43 -9.97
CA TYR A 106 -16.55 -0.87 -8.60
C TYR A 106 -15.38 -0.61 -7.66
N ASN A 107 -15.69 -0.43 -6.37
CA ASN A 107 -14.70 -0.45 -5.32
C ASN A 107 -14.31 -1.90 -4.98
N GLN A 108 -13.11 -2.11 -4.48
CA GLN A 108 -12.79 -3.35 -3.78
C GLN A 108 -13.69 -3.53 -2.56
N HIS A 109 -13.86 -4.77 -2.09
CA HIS A 109 -14.39 -5.01 -0.77
C HIS A 109 -13.42 -4.53 0.30
N PHE A 110 -13.93 -4.11 1.45
CA PHE A 110 -13.08 -3.87 2.61
C PHE A 110 -12.40 -5.19 3.01
N HIS A 111 -11.11 -5.12 3.30
CA HIS A 111 -10.26 -6.25 3.72
C HIS A 111 -9.11 -5.76 4.57
N THR A 112 -8.38 -6.70 5.16
CA THR A 112 -7.08 -6.47 5.81
C THR A 112 -6.00 -7.18 5.00
N ASP A 113 -4.74 -6.74 5.12
CA ASP A 113 -3.60 -7.38 4.46
C ASP A 113 -2.93 -8.46 5.33
N SER A 114 -3.38 -8.60 6.58
CA SER A 114 -2.89 -9.59 7.53
C SER A 114 -3.95 -10.03 8.51
N LYS A 115 -3.67 -11.14 9.21
CA LYS A 115 -4.39 -11.50 10.44
C LYS A 115 -4.28 -10.37 11.46
N PHE A 116 -5.26 -10.29 12.34
CA PHE A 116 -5.27 -9.31 13.40
C PHE A 116 -4.03 -9.39 14.31
N ASP A 117 -3.67 -10.60 14.74
CA ASP A 117 -2.57 -10.85 15.68
C ASP A 117 -1.18 -10.88 15.04
N ASN A 118 -1.08 -10.77 13.72
CA ASN A 118 0.18 -10.80 12.97
C ASN A 118 0.31 -9.60 12.05
N SER A 119 0.10 -8.41 12.62
CA SER A 119 0.17 -7.17 11.87
C SER A 119 1.61 -6.72 11.62
N PHE A 120 1.79 -6.03 10.50
CA PHE A 120 3.04 -5.41 10.09
C PHE A 120 2.77 -4.00 9.56
N LEU A 121 3.82 -3.20 9.35
CA LEU A 121 3.68 -1.87 8.79
C LEU A 121 3.74 -1.91 7.26
N ILE A 122 2.96 -1.05 6.64
CA ILE A 122 3.00 -0.77 5.22
C ILE A 122 3.24 0.72 5.03
N VAL A 123 4.31 1.04 4.30
CA VAL A 123 4.66 2.40 3.91
C VAL A 123 4.35 2.57 2.43
N ASN A 124 3.28 3.27 2.13
CA ASN A 124 2.96 3.63 0.76
C ASN A 124 3.68 4.93 0.37
N VAL A 125 4.37 4.90 -0.76
CA VAL A 125 5.01 6.07 -1.37
C VAL A 125 4.12 6.59 -2.47
N VAL A 126 3.68 7.82 -2.33
CA VAL A 126 2.80 8.47 -3.30
C VAL A 126 3.63 8.98 -4.47
N THR A 127 3.57 8.28 -5.60
CA THR A 127 4.35 8.56 -6.81
C THR A 127 3.67 9.54 -7.76
N GLU A 128 2.39 9.80 -7.56
CA GLU A 128 1.57 10.76 -8.28
C GLU A 128 0.41 11.24 -7.41
N ASP A 129 -0.17 12.37 -7.74
CA ASP A 129 -1.30 12.93 -6.98
C ASP A 129 -2.48 11.96 -6.92
N ILE A 130 -3.02 11.78 -5.72
CA ILE A 130 -4.19 10.94 -5.44
C ILE A 130 -5.36 11.85 -5.10
N PHE A 131 -6.43 11.75 -5.90
CA PHE A 131 -7.65 12.55 -5.75
C PHE A 131 -8.90 11.66 -5.88
N GLU A 132 -10.07 12.20 -5.62
CA GLU A 132 -11.33 11.45 -5.52
C GLU A 132 -11.62 10.51 -6.71
N MET A 133 -11.24 10.91 -7.93
CA MET A 133 -11.62 10.21 -9.15
C MET A 133 -10.61 9.14 -9.60
N ASN A 134 -9.37 9.12 -9.09
CA ASN A 134 -8.33 8.19 -9.54
C ASN A 134 -8.08 7.01 -8.61
N GLY A 135 -9.07 6.64 -7.80
CA GLY A 135 -9.02 5.45 -6.97
C GLY A 135 -8.20 5.61 -5.68
N PRO A 136 -8.52 6.59 -4.82
CA PRO A 136 -7.86 6.73 -3.53
C PRO A 136 -8.01 5.49 -2.65
N LEU A 137 -7.04 5.27 -1.76
CA LEU A 137 -7.16 4.31 -0.68
C LEU A 137 -8.26 4.80 0.28
N GLU A 138 -9.18 3.92 0.64
CA GLU A 138 -10.22 4.18 1.64
C GLU A 138 -10.00 3.28 2.85
N VAL A 139 -9.94 3.87 4.04
CA VAL A 139 -9.64 3.18 5.29
C VAL A 139 -10.77 3.33 6.28
N LEU A 140 -10.84 2.43 7.25
CA LEU A 140 -11.76 2.49 8.39
C LEU A 140 -10.95 2.77 9.66
N PRO A 141 -10.78 4.05 10.06
CA PRO A 141 -9.92 4.43 11.16
C PRO A 141 -10.29 3.72 12.47
N GLY A 142 -9.27 3.26 13.21
CA GLY A 142 -9.45 2.64 14.51
C GLY A 142 -9.76 1.14 14.48
N THR A 143 -9.98 0.55 13.30
CA THR A 143 -10.32 -0.88 13.19
C THR A 143 -9.15 -1.82 13.43
N GLN A 144 -7.92 -1.31 13.50
CA GLN A 144 -6.73 -2.08 13.87
C GLN A 144 -6.69 -2.47 15.35
N LYS A 145 -7.55 -1.89 16.19
CA LYS A 145 -7.52 -2.08 17.65
C LYS A 145 -8.22 -3.34 18.13
N GLU A 146 -9.11 -3.89 17.33
CA GLU A 146 -9.90 -5.05 17.70
C GLU A 146 -10.19 -5.96 16.50
N LYS A 147 -10.33 -7.25 16.75
CA LYS A 147 -10.68 -8.24 15.73
C LYS A 147 -12.16 -8.11 15.37
N LEU A 148 -12.45 -7.41 14.28
CA LEU A 148 -13.80 -7.14 13.83
C LEU A 148 -14.20 -8.05 12.68
N PRO A 149 -15.37 -8.70 12.75
CA PRO A 149 -15.92 -9.40 11.62
C PRO A 149 -16.44 -8.42 10.56
N TYR A 150 -16.41 -8.83 9.29
CA TYR A 150 -16.79 -8.00 8.14
C TYR A 150 -18.13 -7.27 8.30
N TRP A 151 -19.16 -7.95 8.81
CA TRP A 151 -20.50 -7.38 8.98
C TRP A 151 -20.55 -6.21 9.99
N LYS A 152 -19.62 -6.13 10.94
CA LYS A 152 -19.47 -4.95 11.83
C LYS A 152 -18.69 -3.83 11.16
N VAL A 153 -17.76 -4.20 10.29
CA VAL A 153 -16.86 -3.26 9.62
C VAL A 153 -17.60 -2.38 8.62
N ILE A 154 -18.52 -2.94 7.86
CA ILE A 154 -19.24 -2.22 6.78
C ILE A 154 -20.10 -1.05 7.28
N PHE A 155 -20.42 -1.00 8.58
CA PHE A 155 -21.16 0.11 9.20
C PHE A 155 -20.27 1.20 9.81
N LYS A 156 -18.93 1.00 9.80
CA LYS A 156 -18.02 2.01 10.32
C LYS A 156 -17.82 3.14 9.30
N LYS A 157 -17.60 4.35 9.82
CA LYS A 157 -17.29 5.52 8.98
C LYS A 157 -15.94 5.37 8.32
N SER A 158 -15.91 5.41 7.02
CA SER A 158 -14.69 5.36 6.23
C SER A 158 -14.09 6.74 5.96
N LYS A 159 -12.81 6.75 5.56
CA LYS A 159 -12.08 7.94 5.15
C LYS A 159 -11.26 7.62 3.90
N LYS A 160 -11.46 8.38 2.83
CA LYS A 160 -10.60 8.34 1.65
C LYS A 160 -9.31 9.13 1.92
N ILE A 161 -8.20 8.59 1.49
CA ILE A 161 -6.89 9.20 1.64
C ILE A 161 -6.50 9.89 0.34
N LEU A 162 -6.63 11.22 0.34
CA LEU A 162 -6.14 12.07 -0.73
C LEU A 162 -4.70 12.48 -0.40
N ALA A 163 -3.81 12.44 -1.39
CA ALA A 163 -2.39 12.67 -1.17
C ALA A 163 -1.74 13.30 -2.40
N LYS A 164 -0.60 13.94 -2.20
CA LYS A 164 0.23 14.54 -3.24
C LYS A 164 1.47 13.70 -3.49
N LYS A 165 2.01 13.77 -4.70
CA LYS A 165 3.31 13.15 -5.00
C LYS A 165 4.36 13.58 -3.97
N GLY A 166 5.09 12.62 -3.42
CA GLY A 166 6.07 12.83 -2.34
C GLY A 166 5.51 12.70 -0.92
N ASP A 167 4.18 12.54 -0.76
CA ASP A 167 3.60 12.15 0.54
C ASP A 167 3.91 10.68 0.83
N LEU A 168 3.93 10.33 2.13
CA LEU A 168 3.93 8.94 2.60
C LEU A 168 2.64 8.65 3.35
N ILE A 169 2.09 7.45 3.13
CA ILE A 169 0.98 6.91 3.92
C ILE A 169 1.52 5.71 4.67
N ILE A 170 1.63 5.82 6.00
CA ILE A 170 2.07 4.71 6.86
C ILE A 170 0.84 4.14 7.55
N ARG A 171 0.62 2.83 7.44
CA ARG A 171 -0.52 2.14 8.04
C ARG A 171 -0.16 0.77 8.57
N THR A 172 -0.98 0.22 9.44
CA THR A 172 -0.88 -1.19 9.83
C THR A 172 -1.59 -2.07 8.81
N SER A 173 -1.12 -3.30 8.64
CA SER A 173 -1.69 -4.28 7.70
C SER A 173 -3.06 -4.82 8.12
N ASN A 174 -3.38 -4.80 9.42
CA ASN A 174 -4.67 -5.21 9.97
C ASN A 174 -5.72 -4.08 10.03
N LEU A 175 -5.38 -2.88 9.53
CA LEU A 175 -6.36 -1.81 9.32
C LEU A 175 -7.29 -2.19 8.16
N TRP A 176 -8.58 -2.18 8.39
CA TRP A 176 -9.56 -2.41 7.34
C TRP A 176 -9.53 -1.29 6.32
N HIS A 177 -9.36 -1.66 5.06
CA HIS A 177 -9.23 -0.73 3.95
C HIS A 177 -9.72 -1.33 2.64
N ARG A 178 -9.77 -0.49 1.60
CA ARG A 178 -10.01 -0.91 0.22
C ARG A 178 -9.44 0.08 -0.78
N GLY A 179 -9.13 -0.38 -1.98
CA GLY A 179 -9.00 0.49 -3.15
C GLY A 179 -10.38 0.94 -3.62
N THR A 180 -10.54 2.23 -3.84
CA THR A 180 -11.77 2.73 -4.46
C THR A 180 -11.68 2.66 -5.98
N LYS A 181 -12.82 2.76 -6.65
CA LYS A 181 -12.89 2.78 -8.10
C LYS A 181 -12.09 3.94 -8.69
N ASN A 182 -11.36 3.67 -9.74
CA ASN A 182 -10.74 4.70 -10.57
C ASN A 182 -11.70 4.99 -11.74
N ILE A 183 -12.28 6.16 -11.76
CA ILE A 183 -13.16 6.62 -12.85
C ILE A 183 -12.43 7.55 -13.82
N SER A 184 -11.14 7.82 -13.57
CA SER A 184 -10.29 8.52 -14.52
C SER A 184 -9.84 7.59 -15.65
N LYS A 185 -9.42 8.14 -16.77
CA LYS A 185 -8.88 7.36 -17.90
C LYS A 185 -7.46 6.83 -17.64
N ASN A 186 -6.76 7.44 -16.67
CA ASN A 186 -5.36 7.13 -16.39
C ASN A 186 -5.21 6.17 -15.21
N PRO A 187 -4.47 5.09 -15.35
CA PRO A 187 -4.09 4.25 -14.20
C PRO A 187 -3.28 5.05 -13.17
N ARG A 188 -3.54 4.79 -11.90
CA ARG A 188 -2.83 5.38 -10.77
C ARG A 188 -1.90 4.36 -10.13
N LEU A 189 -0.63 4.73 -9.99
CA LEU A 189 0.39 3.92 -9.37
C LEU A 189 0.62 4.34 -7.90
N LEU A 190 0.69 3.36 -7.00
CA LEU A 190 1.07 3.56 -5.61
C LEU A 190 2.09 2.49 -5.22
N LEU A 191 3.28 2.91 -4.81
CA LEU A 191 4.28 1.98 -4.29
C LEU A 191 4.00 1.63 -2.84
N ALA A 192 4.49 0.47 -2.42
CA ALA A 192 4.38 -0.01 -1.05
C ALA A 192 5.68 -0.69 -0.61
N TYR A 193 6.11 -0.39 0.62
CA TYR A 193 7.14 -1.15 1.33
C TYR A 193 6.49 -1.79 2.55
N THR A 194 6.58 -3.10 2.62
CA THR A 194 6.07 -3.90 3.73
C THR A 194 7.18 -4.17 4.71
N PHE A 195 6.98 -3.79 5.97
CA PHE A 195 7.94 -3.92 7.07
C PHE A 195 7.46 -5.06 7.97
N LYS A 196 8.00 -6.25 7.78
CA LYS A 196 7.76 -7.41 8.65
C LYS A 196 8.88 -7.57 9.64
N GLU A 197 8.56 -7.91 10.88
CA GLU A 197 9.59 -8.21 11.87
C GLU A 197 10.42 -9.42 11.43
N LYS A 198 11.73 -9.29 11.61
CA LYS A 198 12.67 -10.38 11.32
C LYS A 198 12.44 -11.56 12.24
N ILE A 199 12.47 -12.74 11.66
CA ILE A 199 12.52 -14.00 12.39
C ILE A 199 13.99 -14.43 12.43
N GLY A 200 14.68 -14.17 13.57
CA GLY A 200 16.10 -14.51 13.76
C GLY A 200 17.06 -13.32 13.54
N GLU A 201 18.36 -13.54 13.77
CA GLU A 201 19.38 -12.48 13.80
C GLU A 201 19.80 -11.93 12.41
N ASN A 202 19.51 -12.65 11.34
CA ASN A 202 19.96 -12.34 9.97
C ASN A 202 18.79 -11.96 9.06
N GLY A 203 18.19 -10.83 9.29
CA GLY A 203 17.19 -10.31 8.37
C GLY A 203 17.86 -9.59 7.19
N ASN A 204 17.45 -9.92 5.99
CA ASN A 204 17.88 -9.26 4.78
C ASN A 204 16.87 -8.21 4.36
N VAL A 205 17.34 -7.01 4.04
CA VAL A 205 16.57 -6.08 3.22
C VAL A 205 16.75 -6.54 1.78
N GLU A 206 15.88 -7.43 1.35
CA GLU A 206 15.86 -7.87 -0.04
C GLU A 206 15.14 -6.83 -0.89
N PHE A 207 15.88 -5.86 -1.37
CA PHE A 207 15.44 -5.16 -2.57
C PHE A 207 15.70 -6.06 -3.78
N GLU A 208 14.68 -6.25 -4.58
CA GLU A 208 14.77 -7.01 -5.83
C GLU A 208 15.53 -6.20 -6.90
N ASP A 209 16.74 -5.73 -6.57
CA ASP A 209 17.54 -4.84 -7.41
C ASP A 209 17.87 -5.39 -8.79
N ASN A 210 17.88 -6.71 -8.90
CA ASN A 210 18.21 -7.45 -10.12
C ASN A 210 16.99 -7.99 -10.85
N LYS A 211 15.78 -7.68 -10.39
CA LYS A 211 14.56 -8.16 -11.05
C LYS A 211 13.98 -7.07 -11.94
N ASP A 212 13.42 -7.50 -13.05
CA ASP A 212 12.65 -6.63 -13.94
C ASP A 212 11.37 -6.16 -13.25
N LEU A 213 10.94 -4.95 -13.60
CA LEU A 213 9.60 -4.50 -13.28
C LEU A 213 8.58 -5.46 -13.89
N LYS A 214 7.62 -5.92 -13.11
CA LYS A 214 6.59 -6.86 -13.55
C LYS A 214 5.23 -6.47 -12.98
N ILE A 215 4.20 -6.69 -13.79
CA ILE A 215 2.84 -6.77 -13.29
C ILE A 215 2.61 -8.21 -12.88
N LEU A 216 2.22 -8.40 -11.61
CA LEU A 216 2.05 -9.72 -11.04
C LEU A 216 0.66 -10.25 -11.37
N ASP A 217 0.56 -11.56 -11.60
CA ASP A 217 -0.74 -12.22 -11.72
C ASP A 217 -1.56 -12.02 -10.45
N ASN A 218 -2.83 -11.76 -10.62
CA ASN A 218 -3.72 -11.65 -9.48
C ASN A 218 -3.99 -13.02 -8.86
N LEU A 219 -4.17 -13.02 -7.53
CA LEU A 219 -4.56 -14.19 -6.75
C LEU A 219 -5.90 -14.80 -7.24
N PHE A 220 -6.73 -13.99 -7.91
CA PHE A 220 -8.06 -14.37 -8.36
C PHE A 220 -8.21 -14.13 -9.86
N LYS A 221 -8.62 -15.17 -10.58
CA LYS A 221 -8.93 -15.06 -12.00
C LYS A 221 -10.24 -14.32 -12.23
N SER A 222 -10.32 -13.55 -13.32
CA SER A 222 -11.53 -12.80 -13.73
C SER A 222 -12.61 -13.73 -14.31
N ASN A 223 -13.08 -14.68 -13.49
CA ASN A 223 -14.20 -15.55 -13.80
C ASN A 223 -15.08 -15.75 -12.56
N VAL A 224 -16.22 -16.41 -12.71
CA VAL A 224 -17.18 -16.62 -11.61
C VAL A 224 -16.53 -17.27 -10.38
N LYS A 225 -15.70 -18.29 -10.58
CA LYS A 225 -14.99 -18.97 -9.49
C LYS A 225 -13.98 -18.06 -8.79
N GLY A 226 -13.27 -17.25 -9.55
CA GLY A 226 -12.32 -16.24 -9.01
C GLY A 226 -13.05 -15.15 -8.23
N THR A 227 -14.19 -14.67 -8.74
CA THR A 227 -15.02 -13.67 -8.05
C THR A 227 -15.59 -14.22 -6.73
N ILE A 228 -16.05 -15.47 -6.70
CA ILE A 228 -16.52 -16.12 -5.46
C ILE A 228 -15.36 -16.22 -4.44
N LYS A 229 -14.19 -16.70 -4.86
CA LYS A 229 -13.01 -16.80 -3.99
C LYS A 229 -12.59 -15.44 -3.44
N GLU A 230 -12.55 -14.40 -4.27
CA GLU A 230 -12.23 -13.05 -3.86
C GLU A 230 -13.21 -12.52 -2.82
N ASN A 231 -14.50 -12.68 -3.07
CA ASN A 231 -15.55 -12.26 -2.14
C ASN A 231 -15.42 -12.97 -0.79
N PHE A 232 -15.08 -14.25 -0.79
CA PHE A 232 -14.82 -15.00 0.43
C PHE A 232 -13.57 -14.50 1.14
N TYR A 233 -12.43 -14.44 0.42
CA TYR A 233 -11.16 -14.01 0.98
C TYR A 233 -11.24 -12.61 1.61
N THR A 234 -11.78 -11.64 0.91
CA THR A 234 -11.85 -10.26 1.40
C THR A 234 -12.71 -10.11 2.65
N ARG A 235 -13.83 -10.82 2.74
CA ARG A 235 -14.71 -10.75 3.92
C ARG A 235 -14.14 -11.45 5.15
N PHE A 236 -13.29 -12.42 4.97
CA PHE A 236 -12.65 -13.20 6.04
C PHE A 236 -11.16 -12.91 6.21
N SER A 237 -10.62 -11.89 5.53
CA SER A 237 -9.20 -11.54 5.56
C SER A 237 -8.64 -11.32 6.98
N TYR A 238 -9.47 -10.89 7.92
CA TYR A 238 -9.10 -10.71 9.32
C TYR A 238 -8.82 -12.01 10.08
N LEU A 239 -9.12 -13.18 9.48
CA LEU A 239 -8.89 -14.52 10.03
C LEU A 239 -7.65 -15.22 9.47
N TYR A 240 -7.18 -14.81 8.27
CA TYR A 240 -6.12 -15.50 7.52
C TYR A 240 -4.76 -14.83 7.59
#